data_1f6532f584295219aae1222e5e4451f0
#
_entry.id   1f6532f584295219aae1222e5e4451f0
#
_cell.length_a   1.000
_cell.length_b   1.000
_cell.length_c   1.000
_cell.angle_alpha   90.00
_cell.angle_beta   90.00
_cell.angle_gamma   90.00
#
_symmetry.space_group_name_H-M   'P 1'
#
loop_
_entity.id
_entity.type
_entity.pdbx_description
1 polymer ?
#
loop_
_entity_poly.entity_id
_entity_poly.type
_entity_poly.pdbx_seq_one_letter_code
_entity_poly.pdbx_strand_id
1 'polypeptide(L)'
;MSSEDRNATIDESLRTLCGEVARGSVVAAACQCGESLYSARPRGYDLLLVIEDYIDGLRYHTRKVNAEPVTILAADKSLVDLDVRKGAMGEFIVERLLTPYRTLLNRELLESIEVDAKERILHEELKQLVLEYGEMARELSIREEYLMLARIRKRARVFLPAARTCVLLLEASVRDANIKKMAPGYQSAIERLVAAGIVRKEGSAYALEDPFVDHLLSRKSTSRVINVVQAGRRTLQAYLAHGMAAYLTPDVLTKELASSLEQGLLSDVETAGLEDPKKYLSLKTATGEVTLAERFSIENLVGRFRPGAVVTVSPLGNVLNEVYLITAGNERLVAKKFTEWHSFKWFTLGLVSLGTRLFSVSGKARLENEYTTNRLLSKRGVRVPEILHVSVQDRVLVERYVEGSSLVELVKEAASSKSMSERNCAVVFKAGSTLAKVHASGVAMGDSKPENFQRSTDDEVYSLDLEQAARSGDKAWDVAEFLYYSGHYVFPRVPSGGFKEYVNAFIEGYREQGNEEILRKAAGARYGRVFSLWTPPLAIHEISKALRSAA
;
A
#
# COMPACT_ATOMS: atom_id res chain seq x y z
N MET A 1 -46.68 13.93 -25.63
CA MET A 1 -46.04 12.78 -24.96
C MET A 1 -45.17 13.30 -23.83
N SER A 2 -45.40 12.85 -22.62
CA SER A 2 -44.54 13.15 -21.51
C SER A 2 -43.12 12.55 -21.71
N SER A 3 -42.15 13.00 -20.94
CA SER A 3 -40.81 12.40 -20.97
C SER A 3 -40.85 10.92 -20.58
N GLU A 4 -41.75 10.52 -19.70
CA GLU A 4 -42.00 9.15 -19.27
C GLU A 4 -42.56 8.27 -20.39
N ASP A 5 -43.56 8.80 -21.17
CA ASP A 5 -44.11 8.06 -22.31
C ASP A 5 -43.09 7.83 -23.42
N ARG A 6 -42.16 8.78 -23.66
CA ARG A 6 -41.06 8.60 -24.62
C ARG A 6 -40.08 7.54 -24.18
N ASN A 7 -39.72 7.52 -22.91
CA ASN A 7 -38.79 6.52 -22.37
C ASN A 7 -39.40 5.12 -22.43
N ALA A 8 -40.68 4.95 -22.10
CA ALA A 8 -41.36 3.66 -22.20
C ALA A 8 -41.42 3.13 -23.66
N THR A 9 -41.67 3.99 -24.63
CA THR A 9 -41.67 3.62 -26.07
C THR A 9 -40.29 3.24 -26.56
N ILE A 10 -39.23 3.93 -26.10
CA ILE A 10 -37.83 3.59 -26.43
C ILE A 10 -37.48 2.24 -25.84
N ASP A 11 -37.85 1.96 -24.59
CA ASP A 11 -37.55 0.70 -23.92
C ASP A 11 -38.19 -0.50 -24.63
N GLU A 12 -39.43 -0.36 -25.08
CA GLU A 12 -40.12 -1.39 -25.86
C GLU A 12 -39.41 -1.65 -27.20
N SER A 13 -38.98 -0.56 -27.87
CA SER A 13 -38.24 -0.68 -29.14
C SER A 13 -36.87 -1.37 -28.92
N LEU A 14 -36.16 -1.05 -27.85
CA LEU A 14 -34.87 -1.68 -27.51
C LEU A 14 -35.04 -3.17 -27.17
N ARG A 15 -36.09 -3.54 -26.44
CA ARG A 15 -36.42 -4.97 -26.17
C ARG A 15 -36.76 -5.73 -27.43
N THR A 16 -37.51 -5.16 -28.34
CA THR A 16 -37.82 -5.77 -29.64
C THR A 16 -36.56 -6.06 -30.44
N LEU A 17 -35.62 -5.09 -30.50
CA LEU A 17 -34.32 -5.28 -31.14
C LEU A 17 -33.49 -6.42 -30.50
N CYS A 18 -33.57 -6.59 -29.19
CA CYS A 18 -32.88 -7.70 -28.51
C CYS A 18 -33.41 -9.05 -29.02
N GLY A 19 -34.72 -9.20 -29.20
CA GLY A 19 -35.33 -10.41 -29.77
C GLY A 19 -34.91 -10.67 -31.22
N GLU A 20 -34.87 -9.64 -32.08
CA GLU A 20 -34.42 -9.73 -33.45
C GLU A 20 -32.95 -10.20 -33.57
N VAL A 21 -32.07 -9.66 -32.71
CA VAL A 21 -30.65 -10.03 -32.68
C VAL A 21 -30.47 -11.48 -32.22
N ALA A 22 -31.27 -11.94 -31.28
CA ALA A 22 -31.20 -13.30 -30.74
C ALA A 22 -31.61 -14.38 -31.74
N ARG A 23 -32.33 -14.03 -32.82
CA ARG A 23 -32.71 -14.96 -33.94
C ARG A 23 -33.38 -16.26 -33.46
N GLY A 24 -34.19 -16.19 -32.44
CA GLY A 24 -34.89 -17.34 -31.88
C GLY A 24 -34.18 -18.03 -30.70
N SER A 25 -32.92 -17.68 -30.39
CA SER A 25 -32.29 -18.10 -29.16
C SER A 25 -32.87 -17.35 -27.94
N VAL A 26 -32.73 -17.94 -26.76
CA VAL A 26 -33.26 -17.35 -25.53
C VAL A 26 -32.37 -16.16 -25.09
N VAL A 27 -32.98 -15.00 -24.93
CA VAL A 27 -32.34 -13.85 -24.32
C VAL A 27 -32.32 -14.07 -22.81
N ALA A 28 -31.16 -14.40 -22.25
CA ALA A 28 -30.99 -14.63 -20.80
C ALA A 28 -31.06 -13.33 -20.01
N ALA A 29 -30.43 -12.25 -20.53
CA ALA A 29 -30.47 -10.91 -19.93
C ALA A 29 -30.15 -9.83 -20.96
N ALA A 30 -30.61 -8.61 -20.71
CA ALA A 30 -30.25 -7.43 -21.51
C ALA A 30 -30.19 -6.16 -20.66
N CYS A 31 -29.22 -5.29 -20.94
CA CYS A 31 -29.13 -3.97 -20.35
C CYS A 31 -28.71 -2.92 -21.37
N GLN A 32 -29.16 -1.69 -21.15
CA GLN A 32 -28.57 -0.50 -21.74
C GLN A 32 -27.33 -0.14 -20.94
N CYS A 33 -26.26 0.24 -21.60
CA CYS A 33 -24.99 0.65 -21.05
C CYS A 33 -24.44 1.84 -21.86
N GLY A 34 -23.21 2.25 -21.62
CA GLY A 34 -22.52 3.21 -22.45
C GLY A 34 -22.93 4.67 -22.23
N GLU A 35 -22.53 5.53 -23.18
CA GLU A 35 -22.61 6.99 -23.09
C GLU A 35 -23.98 7.53 -22.76
N SER A 36 -25.04 6.88 -23.20
CA SER A 36 -26.41 7.32 -22.97
C SER A 36 -26.82 7.39 -21.49
N LEU A 37 -26.06 6.74 -20.61
CA LEU A 37 -26.35 6.69 -19.17
C LEU A 37 -25.44 7.55 -18.32
N TYR A 38 -24.24 7.88 -18.81
CA TYR A 38 -23.23 8.55 -17.99
C TYR A 38 -22.60 9.79 -18.65
N SER A 39 -22.83 10.03 -19.94
CA SER A 39 -22.31 11.22 -20.63
C SER A 39 -23.29 12.39 -20.56
N ALA A 40 -22.77 13.61 -20.46
CA ALA A 40 -23.55 14.84 -20.59
C ALA A 40 -24.10 15.03 -22.02
N ARG A 41 -23.45 14.43 -23.02
CA ARG A 41 -23.81 14.54 -24.44
C ARG A 41 -23.73 13.16 -25.13
N PRO A 42 -24.72 12.30 -24.89
CA PRO A 42 -24.71 10.93 -25.46
C PRO A 42 -24.89 10.93 -26.97
N ARG A 43 -24.28 9.95 -27.63
CA ARG A 43 -24.34 9.72 -29.09
C ARG A 43 -24.95 8.33 -29.37
N GLY A 44 -26.27 8.19 -29.18
CA GLY A 44 -26.98 6.95 -29.40
C GLY A 44 -27.02 6.03 -28.18
N TYR A 45 -27.37 4.77 -28.39
CA TYR A 45 -27.58 3.77 -27.35
C TYR A 45 -26.60 2.61 -27.50
N ASP A 46 -26.06 2.14 -26.40
CA ASP A 46 -25.28 0.91 -26.33
C ASP A 46 -26.01 -0.14 -25.49
N LEU A 47 -26.08 -1.37 -25.96
CA LEU A 47 -26.73 -2.49 -25.29
C LEU A 47 -25.73 -3.62 -25.09
N LEU A 48 -25.84 -4.29 -23.95
CA LEU A 48 -25.29 -5.63 -23.73
C LEU A 48 -26.44 -6.63 -23.74
N LEU A 49 -26.31 -7.67 -24.56
CA LEU A 49 -27.26 -8.72 -24.71
C LEU A 49 -26.58 -10.05 -24.40
N VAL A 50 -27.09 -10.76 -23.41
CA VAL A 50 -26.65 -12.12 -23.02
C VAL A 50 -27.62 -13.13 -23.56
N ILE A 51 -27.12 -14.04 -24.39
CA ILE A 51 -27.96 -15.01 -25.12
C ILE A 51 -27.49 -16.43 -24.79
N GLU A 52 -28.44 -17.35 -24.56
CA GLU A 52 -28.12 -18.77 -24.40
C GLU A 52 -27.88 -19.42 -25.77
N ASP A 53 -26.81 -20.19 -25.87
CA ASP A 53 -26.41 -20.93 -27.10
C ASP A 53 -26.29 -19.98 -28.32
N TYR A 54 -25.67 -18.81 -28.14
CA TYR A 54 -25.53 -17.84 -29.22
C TYR A 54 -24.49 -18.28 -30.24
N ILE A 55 -24.96 -18.57 -31.48
CA ILE A 55 -24.17 -19.22 -32.54
C ILE A 55 -22.94 -18.40 -32.97
N ASP A 56 -23.04 -17.04 -32.95
CA ASP A 56 -21.93 -16.16 -33.29
C ASP A 56 -20.93 -15.95 -32.10
N GLY A 57 -21.24 -16.49 -30.93
CA GLY A 57 -20.47 -16.41 -29.70
C GLY A 57 -20.36 -14.98 -29.14
N LEU A 58 -19.67 -14.08 -29.85
CA LEU A 58 -19.50 -12.69 -29.47
C LEU A 58 -19.53 -11.81 -30.71
N ARG A 59 -20.50 -10.85 -30.77
CA ARG A 59 -20.67 -10.04 -31.99
C ARG A 59 -21.31 -8.67 -31.69
N TYR A 60 -20.87 -7.63 -32.40
CA TYR A 60 -21.57 -6.35 -32.49
C TYR A 60 -22.66 -6.39 -33.58
N HIS A 61 -23.77 -5.73 -33.27
CA HIS A 61 -24.83 -5.41 -34.23
C HIS A 61 -25.09 -3.89 -34.15
N THR A 62 -25.29 -3.27 -35.30
CA THR A 62 -25.71 -1.87 -35.41
C THR A 62 -27.11 -1.78 -35.92
N ARG A 63 -27.96 -0.98 -35.29
CA ARG A 63 -29.37 -0.75 -35.61
C ARG A 63 -29.68 0.73 -35.44
N LYS A 64 -30.92 1.13 -35.70
CA LYS A 64 -31.44 2.46 -35.44
C LYS A 64 -32.80 2.39 -34.75
N VAL A 65 -33.01 3.24 -33.76
CA VAL A 65 -34.30 3.46 -33.11
C VAL A 65 -34.58 4.96 -33.15
N ASN A 66 -35.70 5.37 -33.75
CA ASN A 66 -36.07 6.79 -33.90
C ASN A 66 -34.94 7.66 -34.49
N ALA A 67 -34.28 7.14 -35.54
CA ALA A 67 -33.10 7.72 -36.18
C ALA A 67 -31.79 7.72 -35.35
N GLU A 68 -31.82 7.42 -34.07
CA GLU A 68 -30.63 7.30 -33.22
C GLU A 68 -29.90 5.95 -33.43
N PRO A 69 -28.58 5.95 -33.49
CA PRO A 69 -27.82 4.72 -33.63
C PRO A 69 -27.88 3.88 -32.35
N VAL A 70 -28.03 2.56 -32.51
CA VAL A 70 -27.99 1.58 -31.43
C VAL A 70 -26.89 0.57 -31.73
N THR A 71 -25.90 0.47 -30.84
CA THR A 71 -24.85 -0.54 -30.88
C THR A 71 -25.15 -1.64 -29.87
N ILE A 72 -25.26 -2.88 -30.32
CA ILE A 72 -25.60 -4.03 -29.48
C ILE A 72 -24.39 -4.96 -29.44
N LEU A 73 -23.80 -5.20 -28.27
CA LEU A 73 -22.89 -6.31 -28.05
C LEU A 73 -23.69 -7.53 -27.62
N ALA A 74 -23.84 -8.50 -28.52
CA ALA A 74 -24.45 -9.79 -28.23
C ALA A 74 -23.34 -10.78 -27.84
N ALA A 75 -23.51 -11.46 -26.72
CA ALA A 75 -22.53 -12.38 -26.16
C ALA A 75 -23.23 -13.68 -25.72
N ASP A 76 -22.61 -14.82 -26.04
CA ASP A 76 -23.01 -16.09 -25.49
C ASP A 76 -22.83 -16.12 -23.97
N LYS A 77 -23.80 -16.66 -23.25
CA LYS A 77 -23.80 -16.74 -21.79
C LYS A 77 -22.55 -17.44 -21.24
N SER A 78 -22.05 -18.47 -21.92
CA SER A 78 -20.84 -19.19 -21.49
C SER A 78 -19.59 -18.31 -21.56
N LEU A 79 -19.49 -17.42 -22.57
CA LEU A 79 -18.41 -16.43 -22.66
C LEU A 79 -18.52 -15.34 -21.59
N VAL A 80 -19.76 -14.91 -21.28
CA VAL A 80 -20.00 -13.98 -20.16
C VAL A 80 -19.53 -14.61 -18.85
N ASP A 81 -19.94 -15.84 -18.56
CA ASP A 81 -19.54 -16.57 -17.35
C ASP A 81 -18.01 -16.75 -17.24
N LEU A 82 -17.33 -17.01 -18.36
CA LEU A 82 -15.87 -17.11 -18.41
C LEU A 82 -15.19 -15.76 -18.16
N ASP A 83 -15.75 -14.66 -18.70
CA ASP A 83 -15.21 -13.32 -18.49
C ASP A 83 -15.44 -12.85 -17.05
N VAL A 84 -16.60 -13.17 -16.45
CA VAL A 84 -16.90 -12.93 -15.03
C VAL A 84 -15.88 -13.64 -14.13
N ARG A 85 -15.74 -14.97 -14.28
CA ARG A 85 -14.97 -15.82 -13.36
C ARG A 85 -13.46 -15.67 -13.54
N LYS A 86 -12.97 -15.48 -14.77
CA LYS A 86 -11.53 -15.55 -15.11
C LYS A 86 -11.00 -14.32 -15.84
N GLY A 87 -11.86 -13.38 -16.25
CA GLY A 87 -11.47 -12.29 -17.15
C GLY A 87 -10.98 -12.85 -18.50
N ALA A 88 -11.60 -13.91 -19.00
CA ALA A 88 -11.11 -14.64 -20.17
C ALA A 88 -11.17 -13.83 -21.47
N MET A 89 -12.11 -12.88 -21.56
CA MET A 89 -12.21 -11.89 -22.64
C MET A 89 -11.48 -10.57 -22.30
N GLY A 90 -10.58 -10.58 -21.32
CA GLY A 90 -9.90 -9.39 -20.83
C GLY A 90 -10.85 -8.37 -20.19
N GLU A 91 -11.96 -8.84 -19.63
CA GLU A 91 -13.05 -8.05 -19.06
C GLU A 91 -13.82 -7.21 -20.10
N PHE A 92 -13.68 -7.54 -21.37
CA PHE A 92 -14.30 -6.80 -22.46
C PHE A 92 -15.84 -6.82 -22.38
N ILE A 93 -16.45 -7.93 -21.94
CA ILE A 93 -17.90 -8.04 -21.79
C ILE A 93 -18.34 -7.38 -20.49
N VAL A 94 -17.73 -7.77 -19.36
CA VAL A 94 -18.15 -7.34 -18.02
C VAL A 94 -17.85 -5.87 -17.72
N GLU A 95 -16.95 -5.22 -18.47
CA GLU A 95 -16.65 -3.79 -18.35
C GLU A 95 -17.91 -2.93 -18.42
N ARG A 96 -18.91 -3.33 -19.19
CA ARG A 96 -20.19 -2.64 -19.34
C ARG A 96 -21.01 -2.60 -18.06
N LEU A 97 -20.78 -3.54 -17.15
CA LEU A 97 -21.41 -3.62 -15.83
C LEU A 97 -20.54 -2.99 -14.72
N LEU A 98 -19.30 -2.58 -15.04
CA LEU A 98 -18.46 -1.79 -14.12
C LEU A 98 -18.83 -0.30 -14.11
N THR A 99 -19.58 0.15 -15.09
CA THR A 99 -20.08 1.52 -15.28
C THR A 99 -21.59 1.55 -15.09
N PRO A 100 -22.24 2.72 -15.02
CA PRO A 100 -23.70 2.77 -14.92
C PRO A 100 -24.37 2.02 -16.06
N TYR A 101 -25.32 1.17 -15.72
CA TYR A 101 -26.19 0.46 -16.66
C TYR A 101 -27.64 0.50 -16.21
N ARG A 102 -28.56 0.22 -17.12
CA ARG A 102 -30.00 0.14 -16.89
C ARG A 102 -30.54 -1.19 -17.42
N THR A 103 -31.15 -1.96 -16.57
CA THR A 103 -31.73 -3.26 -16.93
C THR A 103 -32.89 -3.10 -17.91
N LEU A 104 -32.89 -3.89 -18.97
CA LEU A 104 -34.01 -4.08 -19.89
C LEU A 104 -34.70 -5.43 -19.68
N LEU A 105 -33.94 -6.48 -19.41
CA LEU A 105 -34.44 -7.83 -19.18
C LEU A 105 -33.61 -8.55 -18.13
N ASN A 106 -34.25 -9.30 -17.22
CA ASN A 106 -33.69 -10.17 -16.20
C ASN A 106 -32.67 -9.45 -15.28
N ARG A 107 -33.22 -8.64 -14.39
CA ARG A 107 -32.47 -7.83 -13.41
C ARG A 107 -31.61 -8.72 -12.49
N GLU A 108 -32.20 -9.81 -11.97
CA GLU A 108 -31.52 -10.66 -10.99
C GLU A 108 -30.24 -11.29 -11.58
N LEU A 109 -30.28 -11.76 -12.83
CA LEU A 109 -29.10 -12.31 -13.49
C LEU A 109 -28.03 -11.24 -13.72
N LEU A 110 -28.41 -10.04 -14.15
CA LEU A 110 -27.47 -8.95 -14.38
C LEU A 110 -26.79 -8.50 -13.09
N GLU A 111 -27.54 -8.35 -12.00
CA GLU A 111 -27.00 -7.99 -10.68
C GLU A 111 -26.07 -9.09 -10.15
N SER A 112 -26.39 -10.36 -10.37
CA SER A 112 -25.49 -11.47 -10.01
C SER A 112 -24.18 -11.41 -10.81
N ILE A 113 -24.26 -11.25 -12.13
CA ILE A 113 -23.08 -11.12 -13.02
C ILE A 113 -22.24 -9.91 -12.61
N GLU A 114 -22.86 -8.77 -12.33
CA GLU A 114 -22.21 -7.53 -11.90
C GLU A 114 -21.43 -7.74 -10.61
N VAL A 115 -22.10 -8.29 -9.57
CA VAL A 115 -21.49 -8.45 -8.25
C VAL A 115 -20.34 -9.45 -8.29
N ASP A 116 -20.51 -10.59 -8.99
CA ASP A 116 -19.46 -11.61 -9.13
C ASP A 116 -18.24 -11.06 -9.88
N ALA A 117 -18.45 -10.27 -10.94
CA ALA A 117 -17.37 -9.62 -11.67
C ALA A 117 -16.64 -8.58 -10.81
N LYS A 118 -17.39 -7.73 -10.10
CA LYS A 118 -16.85 -6.71 -9.23
C LYS A 118 -16.08 -7.32 -8.05
N GLU A 119 -16.60 -8.36 -7.40
CA GLU A 119 -15.91 -9.07 -6.33
C GLU A 119 -14.53 -9.59 -6.78
N ARG A 120 -14.47 -10.29 -7.91
CA ARG A 120 -13.20 -10.78 -8.49
C ARG A 120 -12.24 -9.62 -8.78
N ILE A 121 -12.72 -8.56 -9.43
CA ILE A 121 -11.90 -7.41 -9.80
C ILE A 121 -11.38 -6.70 -8.56
N LEU A 122 -12.22 -6.47 -7.56
CA LEU A 122 -11.83 -5.85 -6.30
C LEU A 122 -10.79 -6.69 -5.54
N HIS A 123 -11.01 -8.01 -5.48
CA HIS A 123 -10.02 -8.92 -4.88
C HIS A 123 -8.64 -8.79 -5.54
N GLU A 124 -8.60 -8.67 -6.87
CA GLU A 124 -7.36 -8.48 -7.63
C GLU A 124 -6.73 -7.10 -7.36
N GLU A 125 -7.52 -6.03 -7.28
CA GLU A 125 -7.02 -4.69 -6.96
C GLU A 125 -6.45 -4.65 -5.54
N LEU A 126 -7.12 -5.24 -4.55
CA LEU A 126 -6.64 -5.35 -3.17
C LEU A 126 -5.34 -6.16 -3.08
N LYS A 127 -5.26 -7.28 -3.82
CA LYS A 127 -4.03 -8.06 -3.96
C LYS A 127 -2.89 -7.22 -4.55
N GLN A 128 -3.20 -6.39 -5.56
CA GLN A 128 -2.21 -5.51 -6.16
C GLN A 128 -1.71 -4.45 -5.16
N LEU A 129 -2.57 -3.91 -4.29
CA LEU A 129 -2.15 -3.00 -3.22
C LEU A 129 -1.13 -3.65 -2.29
N VAL A 130 -1.36 -4.90 -1.87
CA VAL A 130 -0.39 -5.62 -1.02
C VAL A 130 0.94 -5.80 -1.73
N LEU A 131 0.94 -6.14 -3.01
CA LEU A 131 2.17 -6.34 -3.78
C LEU A 131 2.91 -5.02 -4.05
N GLU A 132 2.19 -3.91 -4.18
CA GLU A 132 2.76 -2.58 -4.40
C GLU A 132 3.32 -1.96 -3.11
N TYR A 133 2.57 -2.06 -2.00
CA TYR A 133 2.87 -1.36 -0.75
C TYR A 133 3.44 -2.25 0.36
N GLY A 134 3.54 -3.56 0.15
CA GLY A 134 4.16 -4.48 1.12
C GLY A 134 3.48 -4.46 2.48
N GLU A 135 4.27 -4.40 3.55
CA GLU A 135 3.78 -4.30 4.92
C GLU A 135 2.94 -3.03 5.17
N MET A 136 3.22 -1.95 4.45
CA MET A 136 2.46 -0.69 4.55
C MET A 136 0.99 -0.85 4.13
N ALA A 137 0.67 -1.88 3.34
CA ALA A 137 -0.70 -2.19 2.94
C ALA A 137 -1.65 -2.44 4.14
N ARG A 138 -1.13 -2.88 5.30
CA ARG A 138 -1.90 -3.08 6.54
C ARG A 138 -2.45 -1.78 7.13
N GLU A 139 -1.75 -0.68 6.89
CA GLU A 139 -2.08 0.63 7.44
C GLU A 139 -2.83 1.51 6.43
N LEU A 140 -3.14 0.99 5.23
CA LEU A 140 -3.91 1.72 4.23
C LEU A 140 -5.36 1.88 4.66
N SER A 141 -5.82 3.12 4.58
CA SER A 141 -7.23 3.48 4.61
C SER A 141 -7.70 3.59 3.15
N ILE A 142 -8.62 2.72 2.74
CA ILE A 142 -9.07 2.55 1.35
C ILE A 142 -10.50 3.07 1.27
N ARG A 143 -10.72 4.18 0.56
CA ARG A 143 -12.06 4.70 0.33
C ARG A 143 -12.76 3.96 -0.81
N GLU A 144 -14.07 3.94 -0.77
CA GLU A 144 -14.91 3.25 -1.76
C GLU A 144 -14.64 3.73 -3.19
N GLU A 145 -14.36 5.03 -3.36
CA GLU A 145 -14.04 5.62 -4.66
C GLU A 145 -12.77 5.02 -5.28
N TYR A 146 -11.77 4.63 -4.46
CA TYR A 146 -10.61 3.91 -4.98
C TYR A 146 -11.03 2.60 -5.64
N LEU A 147 -11.86 1.83 -4.96
CA LEU A 147 -12.32 0.52 -5.41
C LEU A 147 -13.14 0.62 -6.71
N MET A 148 -13.93 1.68 -6.86
CA MET A 148 -14.69 1.93 -8.08
C MET A 148 -13.83 2.39 -9.26
N LEU A 149 -12.82 3.22 -9.01
CA LEU A 149 -12.12 3.96 -10.09
C LEU A 149 -10.79 3.33 -10.51
N ALA A 150 -10.14 2.57 -9.63
CA ALA A 150 -8.79 2.05 -9.89
C ALA A 150 -8.73 1.18 -11.13
N ARG A 151 -9.67 0.24 -11.30
CA ARG A 151 -9.72 -0.66 -12.47
C ARG A 151 -10.05 0.09 -13.74
N ILE A 152 -11.04 0.97 -13.71
CA ILE A 152 -11.47 1.77 -14.88
C ILE A 152 -10.29 2.60 -15.39
N ARG A 153 -9.56 3.27 -14.49
CA ARG A 153 -8.39 4.06 -14.87
C ARG A 153 -7.22 3.21 -15.38
N LYS A 154 -6.95 2.05 -14.80
CA LYS A 154 -5.91 1.14 -15.31
C LYS A 154 -6.21 0.71 -16.75
N ARG A 155 -7.46 0.36 -17.02
CA ARG A 155 -7.89 -0.03 -18.37
C ARG A 155 -7.80 1.13 -19.35
N ALA A 156 -8.20 2.32 -18.94
CA ALA A 156 -8.13 3.53 -19.76
C ALA A 156 -6.71 3.82 -20.32
N ARG A 157 -5.66 3.39 -19.61
CA ARG A 157 -4.26 3.57 -20.06
C ARG A 157 -3.81 2.59 -21.14
N VAL A 158 -4.47 1.47 -21.29
CA VAL A 158 -4.01 0.37 -22.14
C VAL A 158 -5.03 -0.08 -23.18
N PHE A 159 -6.28 0.38 -23.10
CA PHE A 159 -7.37 -0.01 -23.98
C PHE A 159 -8.20 1.22 -24.38
N LEU A 160 -8.07 1.68 -25.63
CA LEU A 160 -8.66 2.93 -26.11
C LEU A 160 -10.17 3.09 -25.87
N PRO A 161 -11.02 2.08 -26.10
CA PRO A 161 -12.46 2.19 -25.79
C PRO A 161 -12.71 2.51 -24.32
N ALA A 162 -11.95 1.90 -23.39
CA ALA A 162 -12.03 2.20 -21.98
C ALA A 162 -11.51 3.61 -21.62
N ALA A 163 -10.55 4.15 -22.38
CA ALA A 163 -10.09 5.53 -22.20
C ALA A 163 -11.23 6.53 -22.41
N ARG A 164 -11.97 6.39 -23.50
CA ARG A 164 -13.14 7.22 -23.78
C ARG A 164 -14.21 7.09 -22.68
N THR A 165 -14.54 5.87 -22.30
CA THR A 165 -15.49 5.61 -21.21
C THR A 165 -15.08 6.32 -19.93
N CYS A 166 -13.80 6.24 -19.55
CA CYS A 166 -13.27 6.88 -18.34
C CYS A 166 -13.40 8.40 -18.39
N VAL A 167 -13.06 9.05 -19.50
CA VAL A 167 -13.16 10.50 -19.68
C VAL A 167 -14.60 10.97 -19.53
N LEU A 168 -15.54 10.34 -20.24
CA LEU A 168 -16.96 10.73 -20.21
C LEU A 168 -17.62 10.44 -18.85
N LEU A 169 -17.28 9.32 -18.22
CA LEU A 169 -17.80 8.93 -16.92
C LEU A 169 -17.39 9.91 -15.81
N LEU A 170 -16.17 10.44 -15.88
CA LEU A 170 -15.57 11.29 -14.85
C LEU A 170 -15.60 12.78 -15.20
N GLU A 171 -16.30 13.17 -16.26
CA GLU A 171 -16.54 14.59 -16.56
C GLU A 171 -17.21 15.28 -15.36
N ALA A 172 -16.66 16.45 -14.95
CA ALA A 172 -17.04 17.13 -13.71
C ALA A 172 -18.56 17.34 -13.54
N SER A 173 -19.27 17.56 -14.64
CA SER A 173 -20.73 17.81 -14.65
C SER A 173 -21.58 16.59 -14.28
N VAL A 174 -21.08 15.38 -14.48
CA VAL A 174 -21.85 14.11 -14.31
C VAL A 174 -21.20 13.13 -13.35
N ARG A 175 -19.96 13.37 -12.95
CA ARG A 175 -19.12 12.48 -12.15
C ARG A 175 -19.81 11.94 -10.89
N ASP A 176 -20.31 12.83 -10.04
CA ASP A 176 -20.87 12.43 -8.74
C ASP A 176 -22.16 11.63 -8.90
N ALA A 177 -22.98 11.99 -9.89
CA ALA A 177 -24.17 11.22 -10.25
C ALA A 177 -23.82 9.83 -10.77
N ASN A 178 -22.76 9.71 -11.56
CA ASN A 178 -22.29 8.42 -12.10
C ASN A 178 -21.72 7.53 -11.01
N ILE A 179 -20.89 8.05 -10.12
CA ILE A 179 -20.37 7.31 -8.96
C ILE A 179 -21.53 6.79 -8.10
N LYS A 180 -22.52 7.63 -7.82
CA LYS A 180 -23.71 7.22 -7.05
C LYS A 180 -24.50 6.09 -7.72
N LYS A 181 -24.60 6.09 -9.06
CA LYS A 181 -25.27 5.02 -9.82
C LYS A 181 -24.49 3.69 -9.77
N MET A 182 -23.15 3.74 -9.72
CA MET A 182 -22.30 2.57 -9.70
C MET A 182 -22.18 1.94 -8.31
N ALA A 183 -22.31 2.73 -7.25
CA ALA A 183 -22.04 2.35 -5.86
C ALA A 183 -22.73 1.05 -5.40
N PRO A 184 -24.04 0.81 -5.65
CA PRO A 184 -24.73 -0.36 -5.10
C PRO A 184 -24.08 -1.70 -5.42
N GLY A 185 -23.71 -1.96 -6.68
CA GLY A 185 -23.05 -3.20 -7.06
C GLY A 185 -21.64 -3.35 -6.50
N TYR A 186 -20.91 -2.23 -6.31
CA TYR A 186 -19.61 -2.25 -5.62
C TYR A 186 -19.77 -2.52 -4.13
N GLN A 187 -20.76 -1.91 -3.47
CA GLN A 187 -21.05 -2.13 -2.05
C GLN A 187 -21.37 -3.61 -1.78
N SER A 188 -22.23 -4.23 -2.60
CA SER A 188 -22.54 -5.66 -2.48
C SER A 188 -21.29 -6.54 -2.66
N ALA A 189 -20.41 -6.22 -3.60
CA ALA A 189 -19.15 -6.94 -3.79
C ALA A 189 -18.20 -6.74 -2.60
N ILE A 190 -18.10 -5.53 -2.06
CA ILE A 190 -17.27 -5.23 -0.87
C ILE A 190 -17.78 -5.99 0.36
N GLU A 191 -19.10 -6.06 0.57
CA GLU A 191 -19.70 -6.82 1.67
C GLU A 191 -19.31 -8.32 1.62
N ARG A 192 -19.25 -8.92 0.41
CA ARG A 192 -18.75 -10.28 0.23
C ARG A 192 -17.27 -10.40 0.62
N LEU A 193 -16.44 -9.40 0.26
CA LEU A 193 -15.03 -9.39 0.64
C LEU A 193 -14.83 -9.18 2.15
N VAL A 194 -15.71 -8.44 2.81
CA VAL A 194 -15.74 -8.33 4.28
C VAL A 194 -16.11 -9.69 4.90
N ALA A 195 -17.15 -10.34 4.40
CA ALA A 195 -17.57 -11.67 4.87
C ALA A 195 -16.47 -12.74 4.64
N ALA A 196 -15.68 -12.60 3.58
CA ALA A 196 -14.53 -13.47 3.30
C ALA A 196 -13.27 -13.15 4.14
N GLY A 197 -13.29 -12.13 4.99
CA GLY A 197 -12.15 -11.75 5.83
C GLY A 197 -10.97 -11.18 5.02
N ILE A 198 -11.22 -10.51 3.92
CA ILE A 198 -10.21 -9.87 3.07
C ILE A 198 -10.02 -8.41 3.47
N VAL A 199 -11.13 -7.72 3.72
CA VAL A 199 -11.17 -6.34 4.20
C VAL A 199 -12.07 -6.20 5.41
N ARG A 200 -11.81 -5.20 6.25
CA ARG A 200 -12.70 -4.77 7.34
C ARG A 200 -13.10 -3.31 7.14
N LYS A 201 -14.29 -2.98 7.59
CA LYS A 201 -14.78 -1.59 7.54
C LYS A 201 -14.23 -0.79 8.72
N GLU A 202 -13.65 0.37 8.45
CA GLU A 202 -13.15 1.33 9.44
C GLU A 202 -13.79 2.72 9.19
N GLY A 203 -14.91 3.00 9.83
CA GLY A 203 -15.67 4.25 9.60
C GLY A 203 -16.21 4.35 8.16
N SER A 204 -15.75 5.34 7.41
CA SER A 204 -16.11 5.55 5.99
C SER A 204 -15.15 4.90 5.00
N ALA A 205 -14.14 4.17 5.48
CA ALA A 205 -13.12 3.52 4.66
C ALA A 205 -13.01 2.03 4.98
N TYR A 206 -12.15 1.35 4.25
CA TYR A 206 -11.83 -0.07 4.44
C TYR A 206 -10.34 -0.24 4.68
N ALA A 207 -9.97 -1.24 5.47
CA ALA A 207 -8.60 -1.68 5.68
C ALA A 207 -8.47 -3.16 5.33
N LEU A 208 -7.25 -3.57 4.94
CA LEU A 208 -6.95 -4.98 4.66
C LEU A 208 -6.84 -5.78 5.95
N GLU A 209 -7.30 -7.03 5.92
CA GLU A 209 -7.12 -7.96 7.03
C GLU A 209 -5.69 -8.52 7.07
N ASP A 210 -5.12 -8.62 8.27
CA ASP A 210 -3.74 -9.09 8.46
C ASP A 210 -3.49 -10.48 7.86
N PRO A 211 -4.37 -11.49 8.03
CA PRO A 211 -4.16 -12.81 7.42
C PRO A 211 -4.09 -12.77 5.89
N PHE A 212 -4.87 -11.90 5.24
CA PHE A 212 -4.83 -11.73 3.78
C PHE A 212 -3.49 -11.14 3.34
N VAL A 213 -2.99 -10.13 4.05
CA VAL A 213 -1.69 -9.52 3.77
C VAL A 213 -0.56 -10.52 4.00
N ASP A 214 -0.57 -11.26 5.12
CA ASP A 214 0.44 -12.29 5.45
C ASP A 214 0.54 -13.36 4.36
N HIS A 215 -0.61 -13.87 3.91
CA HIS A 215 -0.68 -14.87 2.85
C HIS A 215 -0.02 -14.39 1.55
N LEU A 216 -0.24 -13.13 1.18
CA LEU A 216 0.31 -12.56 -0.05
C LEU A 216 1.81 -12.23 0.08
N LEU A 217 2.24 -11.71 1.22
CA LEU A 217 3.64 -11.36 1.44
C LEU A 217 4.54 -12.59 1.52
N SER A 218 4.06 -13.71 2.05
CA SER A 218 4.81 -14.99 2.06
C SER A 218 5.14 -15.50 0.64
N ARG A 219 4.42 -15.04 -0.40
CA ARG A 219 4.57 -15.42 -1.82
C ARG A 219 4.95 -14.25 -2.73
N LYS A 220 5.45 -13.14 -2.18
CA LYS A 220 5.60 -11.85 -2.87
C LYS A 220 6.37 -11.91 -4.21
N SER A 221 7.48 -12.64 -4.28
CA SER A 221 8.31 -12.70 -5.50
C SER A 221 7.59 -13.37 -6.67
N THR A 222 7.01 -14.54 -6.43
CA THR A 222 6.26 -15.29 -7.44
C THR A 222 5.00 -14.54 -7.88
N SER A 223 4.29 -13.92 -6.92
CA SER A 223 3.04 -13.20 -7.20
C SER A 223 3.24 -11.95 -8.05
N ARG A 224 4.35 -11.21 -7.91
CA ARG A 224 4.63 -10.03 -8.74
C ARG A 224 4.79 -10.39 -10.22
N VAL A 225 5.58 -11.40 -10.54
CA VAL A 225 5.79 -11.85 -11.92
C VAL A 225 4.49 -12.31 -12.54
N ILE A 226 3.72 -13.13 -11.82
CA ILE A 226 2.41 -13.62 -12.28
C ILE A 226 1.46 -12.47 -12.59
N ASN A 227 1.39 -11.45 -11.75
CA ASN A 227 0.48 -10.30 -11.96
C ASN A 227 0.83 -9.48 -13.19
N VAL A 228 2.12 -9.21 -13.45
CA VAL A 228 2.56 -8.48 -14.67
C VAL A 228 2.17 -9.26 -15.93
N VAL A 229 2.42 -10.57 -15.94
CA VAL A 229 2.06 -11.44 -17.06
C VAL A 229 0.54 -11.49 -17.25
N GLN A 230 -0.23 -11.60 -16.17
CA GLN A 230 -1.69 -11.61 -16.24
C GLN A 230 -2.28 -10.29 -16.75
N ALA A 231 -1.73 -9.15 -16.32
CA ALA A 231 -2.18 -7.84 -16.80
C ALA A 231 -1.94 -7.68 -18.31
N GLY A 232 -0.75 -8.04 -18.80
CA GLY A 232 -0.45 -8.02 -20.24
C GLY A 232 -1.34 -8.96 -21.05
N ARG A 233 -1.56 -10.17 -20.55
CA ARG A 233 -2.46 -11.16 -21.16
C ARG A 233 -3.90 -10.63 -21.27
N ARG A 234 -4.44 -10.02 -20.22
CA ARG A 234 -5.80 -9.47 -20.24
C ARG A 234 -5.96 -8.33 -21.23
N THR A 235 -4.97 -7.44 -21.31
CA THR A 235 -4.98 -6.37 -22.31
C THR A 235 -5.06 -6.94 -23.72
N LEU A 236 -4.23 -7.92 -24.04
CA LEU A 236 -4.27 -8.61 -25.34
C LEU A 236 -5.62 -9.31 -25.57
N GLN A 237 -6.16 -9.99 -24.58
CA GLN A 237 -7.46 -10.65 -24.66
C GLN A 237 -8.60 -9.66 -24.92
N ALA A 238 -8.58 -8.47 -24.30
CA ALA A 238 -9.58 -7.43 -24.54
C ALA A 238 -9.55 -6.95 -25.99
N TYR A 239 -8.36 -6.70 -26.57
CA TYR A 239 -8.24 -6.33 -27.97
C TYR A 239 -8.67 -7.44 -28.92
N LEU A 240 -8.33 -8.69 -28.63
CA LEU A 240 -8.78 -9.84 -29.43
C LEU A 240 -10.32 -10.00 -29.37
N ALA A 241 -10.93 -9.90 -28.20
CA ALA A 241 -12.36 -9.98 -28.02
C ALA A 241 -13.08 -8.84 -28.76
N HIS A 242 -12.53 -7.62 -28.69
CA HIS A 242 -13.05 -6.48 -29.42
C HIS A 242 -12.96 -6.67 -30.94
N GLY A 243 -11.81 -7.12 -31.46
CA GLY A 243 -11.63 -7.46 -32.87
C GLY A 243 -12.56 -8.57 -33.36
N MET A 244 -12.75 -9.62 -32.56
CA MET A 244 -13.69 -10.70 -32.86
C MET A 244 -15.14 -10.19 -32.92
N ALA A 245 -15.56 -9.40 -31.93
CA ALA A 245 -16.91 -8.83 -31.90
C ALA A 245 -17.18 -7.90 -33.10
N ALA A 246 -16.19 -7.15 -33.55
CA ALA A 246 -16.29 -6.15 -34.61
C ALA A 246 -16.00 -6.70 -36.02
N TYR A 247 -15.55 -7.95 -36.16
CA TYR A 247 -15.11 -8.53 -37.43
C TYR A 247 -16.10 -8.36 -38.60
N LEU A 248 -17.41 -8.52 -38.34
CA LEU A 248 -18.47 -8.30 -39.32
C LEU A 248 -19.14 -6.91 -39.22
N THR A 249 -18.60 -6.04 -38.43
CA THR A 249 -19.15 -4.68 -38.17
C THR A 249 -18.01 -3.67 -38.05
N PRO A 250 -17.19 -3.48 -39.11
CA PRO A 250 -16.00 -2.63 -39.06
C PRO A 250 -16.31 -1.15 -38.77
N ASP A 251 -17.54 -0.72 -39.03
CA ASP A 251 -17.99 0.65 -38.70
C ASP A 251 -17.86 0.99 -37.21
N VAL A 252 -17.94 0.00 -36.32
CA VAL A 252 -17.73 0.21 -34.87
C VAL A 252 -16.29 0.60 -34.60
N LEU A 253 -15.31 -0.10 -35.19
CA LEU A 253 -13.89 0.20 -35.03
C LEU A 253 -13.52 1.56 -35.63
N THR A 254 -14.07 1.87 -36.81
CA THR A 254 -13.80 3.16 -37.48
C THR A 254 -14.35 4.35 -36.72
N LYS A 255 -15.56 4.23 -36.13
CA LYS A 255 -16.14 5.26 -35.27
C LYS A 255 -15.35 5.48 -33.99
N GLU A 256 -14.89 4.42 -33.33
CA GLU A 256 -14.10 4.52 -32.12
C GLU A 256 -12.73 5.16 -32.39
N LEU A 257 -12.05 4.77 -33.49
CA LEU A 257 -10.80 5.37 -33.91
C LEU A 257 -10.96 6.85 -34.25
N ALA A 258 -11.96 7.21 -35.07
CA ALA A 258 -12.23 8.58 -35.44
C ALA A 258 -12.53 9.45 -34.22
N SER A 259 -13.40 8.99 -33.30
CA SER A 259 -13.73 9.74 -32.09
C SER A 259 -12.57 9.86 -31.10
N SER A 260 -11.67 8.89 -31.07
CA SER A 260 -10.45 8.94 -30.22
C SER A 260 -9.41 9.91 -30.78
N LEU A 261 -9.28 10.00 -32.11
CA LEU A 261 -8.43 10.97 -32.77
C LEU A 261 -8.96 12.41 -32.65
N GLU A 262 -10.26 12.63 -32.84
CA GLU A 262 -10.92 13.93 -32.70
C GLU A 262 -10.77 14.51 -31.28
N GLN A 263 -10.70 13.68 -30.27
CA GLN A 263 -10.63 14.10 -28.86
C GLN A 263 -9.19 14.22 -28.34
N GLY A 264 -8.16 13.97 -29.17
CA GLY A 264 -6.75 14.01 -28.74
C GLY A 264 -6.39 12.96 -27.68
N LEU A 265 -7.25 11.93 -27.49
CA LEU A 265 -7.14 10.94 -26.42
C LEU A 265 -5.84 10.10 -26.45
N LEU A 266 -5.11 10.11 -27.58
CA LEU A 266 -3.85 9.38 -27.73
C LEU A 266 -2.66 10.06 -27.02
N SER A 267 -2.72 11.38 -26.80
CA SER A 267 -1.66 12.14 -26.12
C SER A 267 -1.92 12.40 -24.65
N ASP A 268 -3.17 12.26 -24.16
CA ASP A 268 -3.62 12.98 -22.97
C ASP A 268 -4.41 12.20 -21.93
N VAL A 269 -4.39 10.86 -21.91
CA VAL A 269 -4.93 10.11 -20.75
C VAL A 269 -4.19 10.50 -19.46
N GLU A 270 -2.95 10.94 -19.56
CA GLU A 270 -2.20 11.53 -18.43
C GLU A 270 -2.49 13.03 -18.23
N THR A 271 -2.76 13.77 -19.30
CA THR A 271 -3.03 15.23 -19.28
C THR A 271 -4.51 15.58 -19.19
N ALA A 272 -5.44 14.66 -19.47
CA ALA A 272 -6.88 14.90 -19.42
C ALA A 272 -7.45 15.23 -18.01
N GLY A 273 -6.60 15.53 -17.04
CA GLY A 273 -7.02 15.88 -15.69
C GLY A 273 -7.76 14.75 -14.96
N LEU A 274 -7.63 13.50 -15.43
CA LEU A 274 -8.25 12.35 -14.80
C LEU A 274 -7.69 12.16 -13.41
N GLU A 275 -8.58 12.20 -12.47
CA GLU A 275 -8.33 12.06 -11.05
C GLU A 275 -7.49 10.82 -10.73
N ASP A 276 -6.37 10.98 -9.99
CA ASP A 276 -5.58 9.84 -9.55
C ASP A 276 -6.31 9.08 -8.43
N PRO A 277 -6.67 7.78 -8.61
CA PRO A 277 -7.32 7.01 -7.57
C PRO A 277 -6.51 6.93 -6.26
N LYS A 278 -5.20 7.15 -6.30
CA LYS A 278 -4.33 7.16 -5.11
C LYS A 278 -4.71 8.25 -4.10
N LYS A 279 -5.45 9.28 -4.49
CA LYS A 279 -5.99 10.27 -3.55
C LYS A 279 -7.08 9.71 -2.62
N TYR A 280 -7.63 8.55 -2.94
CA TYR A 280 -8.58 7.80 -2.12
C TYR A 280 -7.93 6.70 -1.29
N LEU A 281 -6.60 6.63 -1.31
CA LEU A 281 -5.79 5.83 -0.42
C LEU A 281 -5.06 6.76 0.53
N SER A 282 -5.15 6.51 1.82
CA SER A 282 -4.43 7.32 2.82
C SER A 282 -3.72 6.46 3.85
N LEU A 283 -2.75 7.08 4.52
CA LEU A 283 -2.01 6.54 5.65
C LEU A 283 -2.27 7.42 6.87
N LYS A 284 -2.43 6.79 8.03
CA LYS A 284 -2.69 7.48 9.30
C LYS A 284 -1.39 8.05 9.88
N THR A 285 -1.43 9.33 10.28
CA THR A 285 -0.35 10.02 11.00
C THR A 285 -0.89 10.62 12.30
N ALA A 286 -0.03 11.18 13.13
CA ALA A 286 -0.46 11.89 14.34
C ALA A 286 -1.26 13.17 14.04
N THR A 287 -1.14 13.71 12.84
CA THR A 287 -1.83 14.94 12.40
C THR A 287 -3.06 14.69 11.55
N GLY A 288 -3.43 13.42 11.35
CA GLY A 288 -4.55 13.00 10.52
C GLY A 288 -4.15 12.04 9.41
N GLU A 289 -4.93 11.97 8.35
CA GLU A 289 -4.66 11.11 7.21
C GLU A 289 -3.90 11.87 6.11
N VAL A 290 -2.91 11.22 5.51
CA VAL A 290 -2.15 11.72 4.37
C VAL A 290 -2.42 10.82 3.17
N THR A 291 -2.83 11.40 2.05
CA THR A 291 -3.16 10.63 0.85
C THR A 291 -1.91 10.17 0.10
N LEU A 292 -1.97 9.01 -0.55
CA LEU A 292 -0.83 8.48 -1.32
C LEU A 292 -0.54 9.29 -2.60
N ALA A 293 -1.44 10.17 -3.01
CA ALA A 293 -1.24 11.10 -4.12
C ALA A 293 -0.50 12.37 -3.69
N GLU A 294 -0.41 12.64 -2.38
CA GLU A 294 0.22 13.85 -1.86
C GLU A 294 1.73 13.78 -1.99
N ARG A 295 2.31 14.84 -2.56
CA ARG A 295 3.76 15.03 -2.58
C ARG A 295 4.21 15.80 -1.35
N PHE A 296 5.44 15.54 -0.95
CA PHE A 296 6.04 16.24 0.18
C PHE A 296 6.29 17.72 -0.17
N SER A 297 5.84 18.62 0.71
CA SER A 297 6.17 20.05 0.72
C SER A 297 6.35 20.50 2.16
N ILE A 298 7.49 21.11 2.44
CA ILE A 298 7.81 21.66 3.77
C ILE A 298 6.82 22.78 4.13
N GLU A 299 6.48 23.62 3.16
CA GLU A 299 5.56 24.74 3.33
C GLU A 299 4.16 24.25 3.73
N ASN A 300 3.66 23.22 3.03
CA ASN A 300 2.36 22.61 3.34
C ASN A 300 2.37 21.93 4.72
N LEU A 301 3.44 21.24 5.05
CA LEU A 301 3.58 20.59 6.35
C LEU A 301 3.58 21.60 7.48
N VAL A 302 4.47 22.61 7.41
CA VAL A 302 4.58 23.65 8.46
C VAL A 302 3.32 24.50 8.53
N GLY A 303 2.70 24.80 7.38
CA GLY A 303 1.44 25.53 7.32
C GLY A 303 0.28 24.86 8.08
N ARG A 304 0.29 23.53 8.22
CA ARG A 304 -0.69 22.79 9.05
C ARG A 304 -0.47 22.98 10.56
N PHE A 305 0.77 23.19 10.99
CA PHE A 305 1.09 23.36 12.42
C PHE A 305 1.19 24.82 12.84
N ARG A 306 1.84 25.64 11.99
CA ARG A 306 2.10 27.06 12.27
C ARG A 306 2.11 27.90 11.00
N PRO A 307 0.95 28.39 10.55
CA PRO A 307 0.88 29.29 9.41
C PRO A 307 1.77 30.52 9.62
N GLY A 308 2.62 30.83 8.65
CA GLY A 308 3.49 32.01 8.66
C GLY A 308 4.76 31.91 9.51
N ALA A 309 5.08 30.76 10.08
CA ALA A 309 6.33 30.58 10.81
C ALA A 309 7.54 30.59 9.86
N VAL A 310 8.64 31.22 10.31
CA VAL A 310 9.94 31.10 9.63
C VAL A 310 10.43 29.67 9.78
N VAL A 311 10.75 29.02 8.67
CA VAL A 311 11.23 27.65 8.61
C VAL A 311 12.73 27.66 8.37
N THR A 312 13.48 26.94 9.21
CA THR A 312 14.88 26.63 8.96
C THR A 312 15.06 25.14 8.78
N VAL A 313 15.89 24.75 7.81
CA VAL A 313 16.21 23.36 7.52
C VAL A 313 17.71 23.19 7.61
N SER A 314 18.17 22.28 8.47
CA SER A 314 19.58 21.95 8.63
C SER A 314 19.81 20.44 8.56
N PRO A 315 20.92 19.97 7.96
CA PRO A 315 21.25 18.55 7.96
C PRO A 315 21.50 18.07 9.40
N LEU A 316 20.91 16.95 9.78
CA LEU A 316 21.06 16.36 11.12
C LEU A 316 22.20 15.31 11.18
N GLY A 317 22.96 15.14 10.11
CA GLY A 317 24.02 14.16 9.94
C GLY A 317 23.48 12.82 9.46
N ASN A 318 24.05 12.26 8.42
CA ASN A 318 24.35 10.84 8.27
C ASN A 318 24.81 10.48 6.85
N VAL A 319 25.61 9.41 6.78
CA VAL A 319 26.22 8.94 5.55
C VAL A 319 25.22 8.14 4.69
N LEU A 320 24.06 7.73 5.25
CA LEU A 320 23.17 6.71 4.67
C LEU A 320 21.85 7.23 4.14
N ASN A 321 21.23 8.14 4.89
CA ASN A 321 19.98 8.81 4.54
C ASN A 321 20.19 10.31 4.57
N GLU A 322 19.40 11.02 3.78
CA GLU A 322 19.29 12.45 3.92
C GLU A 322 18.35 12.73 5.10
N VAL A 323 18.92 13.08 6.25
CA VAL A 323 18.17 13.41 7.47
C VAL A 323 18.31 14.90 7.75
N TYR A 324 17.19 15.59 7.94
CA TYR A 324 17.12 17.02 8.14
C TYR A 324 16.34 17.35 9.41
N LEU A 325 16.85 18.30 10.17
CA LEU A 325 16.11 18.98 11.23
C LEU A 325 15.37 20.17 10.62
N ILE A 326 14.06 20.18 10.77
CA ILE A 326 13.18 21.28 10.38
C ILE A 326 12.77 21.99 11.67
N THR A 327 13.04 23.27 11.78
CA THR A 327 12.61 24.10 12.90
C THR A 327 11.63 25.15 12.41
N ALA A 328 10.44 25.19 13.04
CA ALA A 328 9.38 26.15 12.73
C ALA A 328 8.87 26.79 14.04
N GLY A 329 9.42 27.94 14.40
CA GLY A 329 9.21 28.52 15.74
C GLY A 329 9.76 27.61 16.83
N ASN A 330 8.89 27.13 17.74
CA ASN A 330 9.27 26.21 18.82
C ASN A 330 9.13 24.73 18.44
N GLU A 331 8.58 24.42 17.26
CA GLU A 331 8.42 23.04 16.80
C GLU A 331 9.70 22.56 16.11
N ARG A 332 10.14 21.36 16.46
CA ARG A 332 11.29 20.68 15.88
C ARG A 332 10.85 19.36 15.29
N LEU A 333 11.17 19.14 14.01
CA LEU A 333 10.76 17.96 13.25
C LEU A 333 11.98 17.32 12.61
N VAL A 334 11.95 16.02 12.41
CA VAL A 334 12.97 15.26 11.68
C VAL A 334 12.38 14.77 10.38
N ALA A 335 12.94 15.19 9.26
CA ALA A 335 12.59 14.67 7.95
C ALA A 335 13.65 13.66 7.49
N LYS A 336 13.23 12.43 7.20
CA LYS A 336 14.07 11.34 6.68
C LYS A 336 13.70 11.11 5.22
N LYS A 337 14.65 11.25 4.30
CA LYS A 337 14.48 10.90 2.88
C LYS A 337 15.24 9.63 2.55
N PHE A 338 14.52 8.61 2.13
CA PHE A 338 15.06 7.27 1.90
C PHE A 338 15.53 7.12 0.46
N THR A 339 16.85 7.24 0.25
CA THR A 339 17.50 7.10 -1.05
C THR A 339 17.86 5.64 -1.36
N GLU A 340 18.02 5.29 -2.64
CA GLU A 340 18.51 3.97 -3.01
C GLU A 340 20.01 3.86 -2.71
N TRP A 341 20.42 2.76 -2.08
CA TRP A 341 21.82 2.53 -1.79
C TRP A 341 22.51 1.86 -2.98
N HIS A 342 23.07 2.63 -3.88
CA HIS A 342 23.75 2.13 -5.08
C HIS A 342 25.25 1.86 -4.90
N SER A 343 25.86 2.09 -3.71
CA SER A 343 27.30 2.02 -3.57
C SER A 343 27.81 0.67 -3.05
N PHE A 344 28.93 0.24 -3.64
CA PHE A 344 29.70 -0.97 -3.32
C PHE A 344 30.11 -1.12 -1.82
N LYS A 345 30.12 -0.02 -1.06
CA LYS A 345 30.43 0.00 0.38
C LYS A 345 29.49 -0.90 1.22
N TRP A 346 28.25 -1.08 0.77
CA TRP A 346 27.23 -1.88 1.47
C TRP A 346 27.32 -3.36 1.19
N PHE A 347 27.85 -3.74 0.03
CA PHE A 347 28.19 -5.12 -0.28
C PHE A 347 29.28 -5.66 0.66
N THR A 348 30.25 -4.81 1.02
CA THR A 348 31.29 -5.19 1.98
C THR A 348 30.76 -5.31 3.41
N LEU A 349 29.82 -4.48 3.86
CA LEU A 349 29.15 -4.63 5.16
C LEU A 349 28.30 -5.91 5.24
N GLY A 350 27.61 -6.27 4.18
CA GLY A 350 26.91 -7.55 4.07
C GLY A 350 27.84 -8.75 4.13
N LEU A 351 29.04 -8.66 3.55
CA LEU A 351 30.08 -9.67 3.64
C LEU A 351 30.69 -9.77 5.05
N VAL A 352 30.89 -8.63 5.73
CA VAL A 352 31.44 -8.57 7.10
C VAL A 352 30.44 -9.13 8.12
N SER A 353 29.12 -8.98 7.89
CA SER A 353 28.11 -9.63 8.73
C SER A 353 28.07 -11.16 8.59
N LEU A 354 28.94 -11.74 7.72
CA LEU A 354 29.13 -13.19 7.52
C LEU A 354 27.81 -13.98 7.34
N GLY A 355 26.85 -13.40 6.60
CA GLY A 355 25.56 -14.04 6.35
C GLY A 355 24.64 -14.11 7.58
N THR A 356 24.94 -13.37 8.65
CA THR A 356 24.10 -13.36 9.85
C THR A 356 22.82 -12.56 9.63
N ARG A 357 22.83 -11.59 8.66
CA ARG A 357 21.70 -10.74 8.40
C ARG A 357 21.71 -10.12 7.00
N LEU A 358 20.50 -9.96 6.41
CA LEU A 358 20.27 -9.19 5.19
C LEU A 358 19.71 -7.80 5.54
N PHE A 359 20.43 -6.75 5.18
CA PHE A 359 19.98 -5.38 5.34
C PHE A 359 19.04 -4.96 4.20
N SER A 360 18.02 -4.16 4.51
CA SER A 360 17.14 -3.57 3.52
C SER A 360 17.88 -2.44 2.77
N VAL A 361 18.10 -2.63 1.47
CA VAL A 361 18.87 -1.70 0.62
C VAL A 361 17.95 -0.72 -0.12
N SER A 362 16.74 -1.14 -0.47
CA SER A 362 15.77 -0.31 -1.19
C SER A 362 15.22 0.81 -0.32
N GLY A 363 15.29 2.05 -0.79
CA GLY A 363 14.73 3.21 -0.10
C GLY A 363 13.23 3.07 0.16
N LYS A 364 12.49 2.46 -0.77
CA LYS A 364 11.06 2.16 -0.58
C LYS A 364 10.83 1.17 0.56
N ALA A 365 11.59 0.07 0.60
CA ALA A 365 11.44 -0.94 1.66
C ALA A 365 11.81 -0.40 3.04
N ARG A 366 12.81 0.50 3.12
CA ARG A 366 13.20 1.15 4.38
C ARG A 366 12.13 2.11 4.87
N LEU A 367 11.52 2.91 3.99
CA LEU A 367 10.36 3.72 4.34
C LEU A 367 9.18 2.85 4.83
N GLU A 368 8.89 1.74 4.13
CA GLU A 368 7.85 0.79 4.52
C GLU A 368 8.11 0.26 5.94
N ASN A 369 9.35 -0.19 6.22
CA ASN A 369 9.74 -0.71 7.53
C ASN A 369 9.61 0.35 8.63
N GLU A 370 10.17 1.55 8.41
CA GLU A 370 10.13 2.66 9.36
C GLU A 370 8.68 3.00 9.73
N TYR A 371 7.83 3.26 8.73
CA TYR A 371 6.45 3.63 8.95
C TYR A 371 5.66 2.51 9.65
N THR A 372 5.72 1.29 9.14
CA THR A 372 4.87 0.20 9.66
C THR A 372 5.29 -0.27 11.03
N THR A 373 6.60 -0.31 11.29
CA THR A 373 7.13 -0.70 12.60
C THR A 373 6.83 0.37 13.63
N ASN A 374 7.04 1.64 13.30
CA ASN A 374 6.68 2.75 14.19
C ASN A 374 5.19 2.68 14.58
N ARG A 375 4.29 2.52 13.60
CA ARG A 375 2.84 2.39 13.84
C ARG A 375 2.49 1.20 14.73
N LEU A 376 3.10 0.03 14.46
CA LEU A 376 2.89 -1.17 15.27
C LEU A 376 3.36 -0.97 16.71
N LEU A 377 4.56 -0.46 16.90
CA LEU A 377 5.18 -0.26 18.22
C LEU A 377 4.41 0.78 19.03
N SER A 378 4.01 1.89 18.41
CA SER A 378 3.16 2.91 19.04
C SER A 378 1.84 2.32 19.54
N LYS A 379 1.15 1.51 18.72
CA LYS A 379 -0.08 0.79 19.12
C LYS A 379 0.14 -0.19 20.29
N ARG A 380 1.36 -0.68 20.47
CA ARG A 380 1.77 -1.61 21.57
C ARG A 380 2.35 -0.90 22.78
N GLY A 381 2.31 0.44 22.79
CA GLY A 381 2.78 1.25 23.94
C GLY A 381 4.30 1.35 24.04
N VAL A 382 5.05 1.01 22.98
CA VAL A 382 6.48 1.31 22.89
C VAL A 382 6.64 2.76 22.45
N ARG A 383 7.54 3.50 23.11
CA ARG A 383 7.80 4.88 22.77
C ARG A 383 8.65 4.98 21.51
N VAL A 384 8.05 5.56 20.48
CA VAL A 384 8.66 5.89 19.19
C VAL A 384 8.29 7.31 18.81
N PRO A 385 9.03 8.00 17.95
CA PRO A 385 8.66 9.34 17.49
C PRO A 385 7.29 9.35 16.81
N GLU A 386 6.51 10.40 17.02
CA GLU A 386 5.22 10.56 16.33
C GLU A 386 5.44 10.85 14.85
N ILE A 387 4.86 10.04 13.97
CA ILE A 387 4.87 10.31 12.53
C ILE A 387 3.85 11.39 12.22
N LEU A 388 4.33 12.50 11.67
CA LEU A 388 3.54 13.68 11.34
C LEU A 388 3.16 13.73 9.85
N HIS A 389 4.02 13.19 8.99
CA HIS A 389 3.78 13.12 7.55
C HIS A 389 4.53 11.96 6.91
N VAL A 390 3.96 11.42 5.84
CA VAL A 390 4.61 10.39 5.01
C VAL A 390 4.26 10.61 3.54
N SER A 391 5.28 10.76 2.69
CA SER A 391 5.14 10.76 1.23
C SER A 391 5.77 9.50 0.66
N VAL A 392 4.95 8.59 0.16
CA VAL A 392 5.43 7.36 -0.48
C VAL A 392 6.07 7.65 -1.83
N GLN A 393 5.57 8.67 -2.55
CA GLN A 393 6.09 9.08 -3.85
C GLN A 393 7.50 9.66 -3.74
N ASP A 394 7.72 10.55 -2.77
CA ASP A 394 9.01 11.22 -2.57
C ASP A 394 9.92 10.44 -1.61
N ARG A 395 9.41 9.35 -1.01
CA ARG A 395 10.11 8.52 -0.02
C ARG A 395 10.60 9.35 1.18
N VAL A 396 9.72 10.21 1.68
CA VAL A 396 9.98 11.08 2.83
C VAL A 396 9.07 10.69 3.99
N LEU A 397 9.64 10.59 5.17
CA LEU A 397 8.93 10.46 6.44
C LEU A 397 9.30 11.65 7.33
N VAL A 398 8.31 12.27 7.98
CA VAL A 398 8.55 13.34 8.95
C VAL A 398 8.02 12.93 10.30
N GLU A 399 8.89 13.03 11.28
CA GLU A 399 8.64 12.66 12.67
C GLU A 399 8.81 13.89 13.58
N ARG A 400 8.14 13.86 14.73
CA ARG A 400 8.42 14.81 15.81
C ARG A 400 9.81 14.57 16.36
N TYR A 401 10.59 15.64 16.53
CA TYR A 401 11.90 15.53 17.18
C TYR A 401 11.72 15.14 18.66
N VAL A 402 12.47 14.14 19.10
CA VAL A 402 12.51 13.74 20.52
C VAL A 402 13.58 14.54 21.24
N GLU A 403 13.17 15.41 22.14
CA GLU A 403 14.11 16.21 22.95
C GLU A 403 14.83 15.31 23.97
N GLY A 404 16.14 15.48 24.07
CA GLY A 404 16.94 14.70 25.01
C GLY A 404 18.33 14.37 24.48
N SER A 405 18.90 13.24 24.94
CA SER A 405 20.24 12.79 24.58
C SER A 405 20.27 11.34 24.14
N SER A 406 21.20 11.00 23.25
CA SER A 406 21.44 9.61 22.86
C SER A 406 21.94 8.77 24.03
N LEU A 407 21.57 7.49 24.09
CA LEU A 407 22.12 6.57 25.10
C LEU A 407 23.64 6.39 24.98
N VAL A 408 24.26 6.78 23.89
CA VAL A 408 25.72 6.82 23.74
C VAL A 408 26.40 7.63 24.86
N GLU A 409 25.77 8.71 25.29
CA GLU A 409 26.30 9.54 26.37
C GLU A 409 26.39 8.74 27.68
N LEU A 410 25.36 7.95 28.01
CA LEU A 410 25.36 7.07 29.17
C LEU A 410 26.38 5.94 29.04
N VAL A 411 26.58 5.39 27.84
CA VAL A 411 27.63 4.38 27.60
C VAL A 411 29.00 4.95 27.88
N LYS A 412 29.31 6.17 27.37
CA LYS A 412 30.59 6.84 27.58
C LYS A 412 30.84 7.19 29.08
N GLU A 413 29.80 7.66 29.75
CA GLU A 413 29.86 7.91 31.20
C GLU A 413 30.13 6.59 31.95
N ALA A 414 29.38 5.55 31.68
CA ALA A 414 29.54 4.23 32.29
C ALA A 414 30.95 3.67 32.05
N ALA A 415 31.48 3.79 30.81
CA ALA A 415 32.82 3.32 30.45
C ALA A 415 33.96 4.04 31.23
N SER A 416 33.74 5.26 31.65
CA SER A 416 34.74 6.09 32.37
C SER A 416 34.57 6.08 33.89
N SER A 417 33.46 5.64 34.43
CA SER A 417 33.09 5.73 35.84
C SER A 417 33.32 4.42 36.61
N LYS A 418 33.59 4.50 37.92
CA LYS A 418 33.66 3.32 38.78
C LYS A 418 32.28 2.72 39.06
N SER A 419 31.25 3.56 39.11
CA SER A 419 29.85 3.18 39.29
C SER A 419 28.95 4.18 38.57
N MET A 420 27.73 3.76 38.24
CA MET A 420 26.68 4.59 37.70
C MET A 420 25.76 5.14 38.78
N SER A 421 25.10 6.27 38.53
CA SER A 421 24.02 6.74 39.39
C SER A 421 22.77 5.82 39.22
N GLU A 422 21.97 5.72 40.30
CA GLU A 422 20.70 4.97 40.24
C GLU A 422 19.78 5.46 39.11
N ARG A 423 19.75 6.78 38.90
CA ARG A 423 18.98 7.41 37.81
C ARG A 423 19.43 6.90 36.43
N ASN A 424 20.75 6.83 36.20
CA ASN A 424 21.30 6.38 34.92
C ASN A 424 21.09 4.86 34.75
N CYS A 425 21.24 4.05 35.83
CA CYS A 425 20.90 2.64 35.81
C CYS A 425 19.42 2.42 35.45
N ALA A 426 18.50 3.21 36.00
CA ALA A 426 17.07 3.13 35.70
C ALA A 426 16.77 3.44 34.22
N VAL A 427 17.47 4.38 33.61
CA VAL A 427 17.32 4.67 32.16
C VAL A 427 17.80 3.49 31.31
N VAL A 428 18.95 2.89 31.66
CA VAL A 428 19.48 1.72 30.94
C VAL A 428 18.57 0.51 31.11
N PHE A 429 18.01 0.31 32.30
CA PHE A 429 16.97 -0.69 32.54
C PHE A 429 15.74 -0.48 31.63
N LYS A 430 15.26 0.76 31.50
CA LYS A 430 14.18 1.09 30.57
C LYS A 430 14.54 0.79 29.12
N ALA A 431 15.80 0.94 28.70
CA ALA A 431 16.24 0.58 27.36
C ALA A 431 16.12 -0.93 27.13
N GLY A 432 16.55 -1.74 28.09
CA GLY A 432 16.36 -3.21 28.05
C GLY A 432 14.89 -3.60 27.98
N SER A 433 14.03 -3.02 28.85
CA SER A 433 12.59 -3.24 28.86
C SER A 433 11.92 -2.79 27.54
N THR A 434 12.37 -1.68 26.98
CA THR A 434 11.89 -1.19 25.66
C THR A 434 12.20 -2.19 24.55
N LEU A 435 13.44 -2.71 24.48
CA LEU A 435 13.79 -3.71 23.48
C LEU A 435 13.03 -5.02 23.68
N ALA A 436 12.77 -5.43 24.93
CA ALA A 436 11.94 -6.59 25.24
C ALA A 436 10.50 -6.41 24.72
N LYS A 437 9.90 -5.24 24.90
CA LYS A 437 8.56 -4.89 24.38
C LYS A 437 8.53 -4.91 22.84
N VAL A 438 9.57 -4.41 22.18
CA VAL A 438 9.71 -4.52 20.72
C VAL A 438 9.69 -5.99 20.29
N HIS A 439 10.47 -6.84 20.95
CA HIS A 439 10.53 -8.27 20.66
C HIS A 439 9.22 -9.00 20.98
N ALA A 440 8.55 -8.64 22.06
CA ALA A 440 7.21 -9.16 22.41
C ALA A 440 6.14 -8.77 21.37
N SER A 441 6.35 -7.63 20.68
CA SER A 441 5.49 -7.21 19.56
C SER A 441 5.73 -8.00 18.27
N GLY A 442 6.63 -9.01 18.28
CA GLY A 442 6.92 -9.84 17.12
C GLY A 442 7.94 -9.24 16.15
N VAL A 443 8.65 -8.18 16.54
CA VAL A 443 9.59 -7.44 15.69
C VAL A 443 11.02 -7.58 16.22
N ALA A 444 12.00 -7.63 15.32
CA ALA A 444 13.40 -7.33 15.61
C ALA A 444 13.75 -5.97 14.98
N MET A 445 14.47 -5.11 15.73
CA MET A 445 14.85 -3.76 15.26
C MET A 445 15.85 -3.81 14.13
N GLY A 446 16.85 -4.66 14.35
CA GLY A 446 17.85 -4.90 13.37
C GLY A 446 18.94 -3.90 13.22
N ASP A 447 18.84 -2.74 13.74
CA ASP A 447 19.89 -1.78 14.01
C ASP A 447 19.60 -1.18 15.40
N SER A 448 19.95 -1.93 16.43
CA SER A 448 19.63 -1.66 17.83
C SER A 448 20.78 -1.05 18.61
N LYS A 449 21.68 -0.34 17.92
CA LYS A 449 22.81 0.37 18.57
C LYS A 449 22.32 1.40 19.59
N PRO A 450 23.13 1.73 20.60
CA PRO A 450 22.79 2.80 21.57
C PRO A 450 22.45 4.15 20.94
N GLU A 451 22.96 4.44 19.72
CA GLU A 451 22.63 5.63 18.93
C GLU A 451 21.14 5.70 18.56
N ASN A 452 20.51 4.54 18.38
CA ASN A 452 19.11 4.41 17.96
C ASN A 452 18.14 4.39 19.17
N PHE A 453 18.66 4.69 20.37
CA PHE A 453 17.86 4.90 21.57
C PHE A 453 18.10 6.30 22.12
N GLN A 454 17.01 7.02 22.35
CA GLN A 454 17.02 8.39 22.88
C GLN A 454 16.43 8.43 24.28
N ARG A 455 17.19 8.97 25.24
CA ARG A 455 16.66 9.36 26.54
C ARG A 455 15.99 10.70 26.40
N SER A 456 14.71 10.80 26.71
CA SER A 456 14.00 12.08 26.73
C SER A 456 14.28 12.90 28.00
N THR A 457 13.81 14.13 28.06
CA THR A 457 13.97 15.03 29.20
C THR A 457 13.32 14.52 30.49
N ASP A 458 12.35 13.65 30.39
CA ASP A 458 11.62 12.96 31.48
C ASP A 458 12.14 11.54 31.77
N ASP A 459 13.35 11.23 31.34
CA ASP A 459 14.03 9.94 31.51
C ASP A 459 13.29 8.73 30.90
N GLU A 460 12.46 8.98 29.89
CA GLU A 460 11.87 7.89 29.11
C GLU A 460 12.77 7.53 27.93
N VAL A 461 12.68 6.27 27.47
CA VAL A 461 13.51 5.78 26.36
C VAL A 461 12.66 5.61 25.11
N TYR A 462 13.06 6.28 24.04
CA TYR A 462 12.49 6.16 22.71
C TYR A 462 13.35 5.30 21.80
N SER A 463 12.73 4.41 21.02
CA SER A 463 13.39 3.70 19.92
C SER A 463 13.31 4.55 18.67
N LEU A 464 14.44 4.82 18.07
CA LEU A 464 14.59 5.56 16.81
C LEU A 464 15.03 4.62 15.71
N ASP A 465 14.92 5.07 14.45
CA ASP A 465 15.50 4.43 13.26
C ASP A 465 15.10 2.95 13.10
N LEU A 466 13.84 2.76 12.72
CA LEU A 466 13.22 1.44 12.55
C LEU A 466 13.28 0.93 11.09
N GLU A 467 14.08 1.58 10.23
CA GLU A 467 14.15 1.27 8.80
C GLU A 467 14.66 -0.14 8.47
N GLN A 468 15.44 -0.73 9.40
CA GLN A 468 15.95 -2.08 9.31
C GLN A 468 15.11 -3.12 10.07
N ALA A 469 14.00 -2.70 10.68
CA ALA A 469 13.15 -3.58 11.46
C ALA A 469 12.44 -4.62 10.60
N ALA A 470 12.22 -5.80 11.18
CA ALA A 470 11.55 -6.90 10.47
C ALA A 470 10.76 -7.79 11.45
N ARG A 471 9.58 -8.26 11.02
CA ARG A 471 8.73 -9.18 11.81
C ARG A 471 9.39 -10.55 12.05
N SER A 472 10.25 -11.01 11.15
CA SER A 472 10.95 -12.30 11.24
C SER A 472 12.44 -12.15 11.51
N GLY A 473 12.88 -11.00 12.06
CA GLY A 473 14.29 -10.72 12.30
C GLY A 473 14.88 -11.48 13.49
N ASP A 474 16.22 -11.49 13.57
CA ASP A 474 16.98 -12.13 14.64
C ASP A 474 16.99 -11.24 15.90
N LYS A 475 16.12 -11.53 16.84
CA LYS A 475 16.01 -10.80 18.13
C LYS A 475 17.28 -10.94 18.99
N ALA A 476 18.02 -12.04 18.87
CA ALA A 476 19.29 -12.21 19.58
C ALA A 476 20.39 -11.31 18.99
N TRP A 477 20.32 -11.01 17.70
CA TRP A 477 21.16 -9.99 17.09
C TRP A 477 20.96 -8.63 17.78
N ASP A 478 19.72 -8.19 17.98
CA ASP A 478 19.44 -6.89 18.58
C ASP A 478 20.03 -6.76 19.97
N VAL A 479 19.86 -7.77 20.84
CA VAL A 479 20.46 -7.78 22.17
C VAL A 479 22.00 -7.76 22.08
N ALA A 480 22.56 -8.57 21.19
CA ALA A 480 24.00 -8.64 21.00
C ALA A 480 24.55 -7.32 20.45
N GLU A 481 23.88 -6.73 19.46
CA GLU A 481 24.29 -5.46 18.87
C GLU A 481 24.27 -4.33 19.91
N PHE A 482 23.18 -4.18 20.67
CA PHE A 482 23.12 -3.16 21.72
C PHE A 482 24.30 -3.27 22.69
N LEU A 483 24.52 -4.44 23.26
CA LEU A 483 25.52 -4.65 24.31
C LEU A 483 26.95 -4.65 23.75
N TYR A 484 27.24 -5.44 22.72
CA TYR A 484 28.61 -5.52 22.19
C TYR A 484 29.03 -4.22 21.51
N TYR A 485 28.12 -3.53 20.82
CA TYR A 485 28.44 -2.23 20.23
C TYR A 485 28.67 -1.17 21.32
N SER A 486 27.95 -1.22 22.45
CA SER A 486 28.27 -0.40 23.62
C SER A 486 29.72 -0.60 24.09
N GLY A 487 30.25 -1.81 23.96
CA GLY A 487 31.65 -2.11 24.28
C GLY A 487 32.68 -1.38 23.41
N HIS A 488 32.29 -0.87 22.23
CA HIS A 488 33.16 -0.05 21.38
C HIS A 488 33.62 1.23 22.12
N TYR A 489 32.78 1.81 22.95
CA TYR A 489 33.09 3.02 23.71
C TYR A 489 34.01 2.81 24.91
N VAL A 490 34.32 1.55 25.25
CA VAL A 490 35.27 1.19 26.33
C VAL A 490 36.72 1.27 25.86
N PHE A 491 36.99 1.33 24.57
CA PHE A 491 38.35 1.39 24.02
C PHE A 491 39.07 2.72 24.32
N PRO A 492 40.38 2.70 24.70
CA PRO A 492 41.29 1.56 24.90
C PRO A 492 41.33 1.02 26.35
N ARG A 493 40.31 1.21 27.15
CA ARG A 493 40.28 0.94 28.60
C ARG A 493 39.73 -0.48 28.89
N VAL A 494 40.10 -1.01 30.04
CA VAL A 494 39.49 -2.19 30.63
C VAL A 494 38.07 -1.82 31.08
N PRO A 495 37.05 -2.68 30.93
CA PRO A 495 35.71 -2.45 31.42
C PRO A 495 35.67 -1.99 32.87
N SER A 496 35.11 -0.82 33.12
CA SER A 496 34.97 -0.22 34.45
C SER A 496 33.84 -0.89 35.26
N GLY A 497 33.75 -0.55 36.55
CA GLY A 497 32.60 -0.96 37.37
C GLY A 497 31.28 -0.42 36.82
N GLY A 498 31.25 0.88 36.42
CA GLY A 498 30.08 1.48 35.81
C GLY A 498 29.64 0.82 34.51
N PHE A 499 30.58 0.36 33.66
CA PHE A 499 30.21 -0.39 32.46
C PHE A 499 29.57 -1.76 32.79
N LYS A 500 30.02 -2.43 33.85
CA LYS A 500 29.39 -3.67 34.31
C LYS A 500 27.96 -3.43 34.80
N GLU A 501 27.75 -2.35 35.55
CA GLU A 501 26.41 -1.93 36.00
C GLU A 501 25.52 -1.59 34.82
N TYR A 502 26.03 -0.89 33.79
CA TYR A 502 25.31 -0.62 32.55
C TYR A 502 24.83 -1.90 31.87
N VAL A 503 25.71 -2.89 31.68
CA VAL A 503 25.38 -4.19 31.06
C VAL A 503 24.31 -4.92 31.87
N ASN A 504 24.49 -4.99 33.20
CA ASN A 504 23.55 -5.67 34.09
C ASN A 504 22.18 -4.99 34.10
N ALA A 505 22.12 -3.64 34.21
CA ALA A 505 20.87 -2.90 34.20
C ALA A 505 20.07 -3.15 32.89
N PHE A 506 20.74 -3.17 31.74
CA PHE A 506 20.08 -3.49 30.48
C PHE A 506 19.51 -4.93 30.48
N ILE A 507 20.31 -5.91 30.91
CA ILE A 507 19.91 -7.32 30.93
C ILE A 507 18.72 -7.53 31.89
N GLU A 508 18.73 -6.89 33.06
CA GLU A 508 17.63 -6.95 34.03
C GLU A 508 16.35 -6.34 33.45
N GLY A 509 16.47 -5.18 32.82
CA GLY A 509 15.32 -4.56 32.13
C GLY A 509 14.77 -5.41 30.99
N TYR A 510 15.65 -6.07 30.22
CA TYR A 510 15.20 -6.98 29.17
C TYR A 510 14.48 -8.21 29.73
N ARG A 511 14.96 -8.79 30.83
CA ARG A 511 14.34 -9.96 31.48
C ARG A 511 12.93 -9.70 31.98
N GLU A 512 12.58 -8.47 32.30
CA GLU A 512 11.25 -8.13 32.84
C GLU A 512 10.11 -8.60 31.90
N GLN A 513 10.30 -8.53 30.59
CA GLN A 513 9.28 -8.90 29.58
C GLN A 513 9.87 -9.71 28.41
N GLY A 514 11.16 -9.91 28.38
CA GLY A 514 11.87 -10.60 27.32
C GLY A 514 11.98 -12.11 27.53
N ASN A 515 12.43 -12.82 26.49
CA ASN A 515 12.68 -14.25 26.53
C ASN A 515 14.16 -14.51 26.87
N GLU A 516 14.43 -15.25 27.95
CA GLU A 516 15.79 -15.63 28.40
C GLU A 516 16.56 -16.44 27.33
N GLU A 517 15.87 -17.20 26.49
CA GLU A 517 16.50 -17.92 25.37
C GLU A 517 17.18 -16.95 24.39
N ILE A 518 16.60 -15.75 24.20
CA ILE A 518 17.20 -14.71 23.35
C ILE A 518 18.50 -14.21 23.97
N LEU A 519 18.55 -13.97 25.29
CA LEU A 519 19.77 -13.59 26.01
C LEU A 519 20.85 -14.68 25.87
N ARG A 520 20.47 -15.95 26.03
CA ARG A 520 21.38 -17.10 25.86
C ARG A 520 21.94 -17.17 24.45
N LYS A 521 21.11 -16.99 23.44
CA LYS A 521 21.55 -16.93 22.04
C LYS A 521 22.51 -15.75 21.79
N ALA A 522 22.21 -14.56 22.34
CA ALA A 522 23.03 -13.37 22.21
C ALA A 522 24.44 -13.56 22.83
N ALA A 523 24.58 -14.36 23.89
CA ALA A 523 25.87 -14.76 24.47
C ALA A 523 26.70 -15.69 23.57
N GLY A 524 26.17 -16.15 22.46
CA GLY A 524 26.80 -17.12 21.57
C GLY A 524 28.04 -16.59 20.85
N ALA A 525 29.02 -17.46 20.63
CA ALA A 525 30.28 -17.13 19.98
C ALA A 525 30.12 -16.54 18.55
N ARG A 526 29.00 -16.79 17.90
CA ARG A 526 28.64 -16.22 16.58
C ARG A 526 28.62 -14.70 16.63
N TYR A 527 27.90 -14.11 17.59
CA TYR A 527 27.78 -12.66 17.72
C TYR A 527 29.09 -12.05 18.24
N GLY A 528 29.71 -12.63 19.25
CA GLY A 528 31.01 -12.17 19.77
C GLY A 528 32.08 -12.03 18.69
N ARG A 529 32.11 -12.96 17.72
CA ARG A 529 33.03 -12.89 16.57
C ARG A 529 32.74 -11.72 15.64
N VAL A 530 31.47 -11.49 15.31
CA VAL A 530 31.10 -10.37 14.43
C VAL A 530 31.47 -9.02 15.07
N PHE A 531 31.14 -8.84 16.35
CA PHE A 531 31.42 -7.58 17.04
C PHE A 531 32.87 -7.42 17.47
N SER A 532 33.72 -8.48 17.44
CA SER A 532 35.14 -8.37 17.78
C SER A 532 35.96 -7.44 16.86
N LEU A 533 35.41 -7.06 15.71
CA LEU A 533 36.02 -6.08 14.82
C LEU A 533 36.00 -4.66 15.40
N TRP A 534 35.06 -4.37 16.29
CA TRP A 534 34.86 -3.02 16.85
C TRP A 534 34.97 -2.97 18.37
N THR A 535 34.83 -4.12 19.05
CA THR A 535 34.72 -4.20 20.50
C THR A 535 35.93 -4.87 21.10
N PRO A 536 36.59 -4.29 22.12
CA PRO A 536 37.72 -4.87 22.78
C PRO A 536 37.42 -6.27 23.37
N PRO A 537 38.36 -7.22 23.32
CA PRO A 537 38.14 -8.59 23.80
C PRO A 537 37.69 -8.69 25.25
N LEU A 538 38.19 -7.82 26.13
CA LEU A 538 37.79 -7.80 27.55
C LEU A 538 36.34 -7.34 27.73
N ALA A 539 35.87 -6.38 26.92
CA ALA A 539 34.47 -5.96 26.94
C ALA A 539 33.54 -7.09 26.42
N ILE A 540 33.94 -7.78 25.34
CA ILE A 540 33.22 -8.94 24.84
C ILE A 540 33.11 -10.03 25.92
N HIS A 541 34.21 -10.30 26.64
CA HIS A 541 34.25 -11.30 27.72
C HIS A 541 33.24 -10.93 28.83
N GLU A 542 33.29 -9.71 29.34
CA GLU A 542 32.38 -9.23 30.40
C GLU A 542 30.93 -9.29 29.99
N ILE A 543 30.60 -8.81 28.78
CA ILE A 543 29.23 -8.87 28.24
C ILE A 543 28.75 -10.32 28.09
N SER A 544 29.58 -11.19 27.49
CA SER A 544 29.22 -12.59 27.32
C SER A 544 29.04 -13.31 28.65
N LYS A 545 29.86 -12.97 29.68
CA LYS A 545 29.73 -13.49 31.02
C LYS A 545 28.40 -13.06 31.67
N ALA A 546 28.08 -11.78 31.60
CA ALA A 546 26.82 -11.24 32.14
C ALA A 546 25.59 -11.89 31.47
N LEU A 547 25.59 -11.99 30.13
CA LEU A 547 24.51 -12.64 29.40
C LEU A 547 24.32 -14.12 29.77
N ARG A 548 25.42 -14.88 29.99
CA ARG A 548 25.34 -16.28 30.41
C ARG A 548 24.85 -16.43 31.84
N SER A 549 25.20 -15.49 32.72
CA SER A 549 24.76 -15.53 34.12
C SER A 549 23.30 -15.17 34.29
N ALA A 550 22.71 -14.46 33.31
CA ALA A 550 21.31 -14.02 33.32
C ALA A 550 20.37 -15.01 32.59
N ALA A 551 20.90 -15.93 31.83
CA ALA A 551 20.20 -16.97 31.06
C ALA A 551 20.26 -18.32 31.74
#